data_ecb075754294efbfc7da6aef81c1afb9
#
_entry.id   ecb075754294efbfc7da6aef81c1afb9
#
_cell.length_a   1.000
_cell.length_b   1.000
_cell.length_c   1.000
_cell.angle_alpha   90.00
_cell.angle_beta   90.00
_cell.angle_gamma   90.00
#
_symmetry.space_group_name_H-M   'P 1'
#
loop_
_entity.id
_entity.type
_entity.pdbx_description
1 polymer ?
#
loop_
_entity_poly.entity_id
_entity_poly.type
_entity_poly.pdbx_seq_one_letter_code
_entity_poly.pdbx_strand_id
1 'polypeptide(L)'
;MSNTTESSSYTSPPEIGDNAPDFNLADADLKMQKLSDYKGKPIVLAFFPAAESPVCTKEMCTFRDSLEELKGYDAQVLGISVDGPFANKIFTENRHLNFPILSDYNRETIMNYGIVMPNLGPLQGYNAAKRSIFVLDNAGKIRYKWISDNPLVEPNYEEIKNALAELKTSA
;
A
#
# COMPACT_ATOMS: atom_id res chain seq x y z
N MET A 1 21.89 25.98 25.33
CA MET A 1 21.09 24.79 25.02
C MET A 1 20.41 25.06 23.69
N SER A 2 20.99 24.61 22.62
CA SER A 2 20.44 24.75 21.28
C SER A 2 19.44 23.62 21.02
N ASN A 3 18.15 23.97 21.02
CA ASN A 3 17.11 23.12 20.47
C ASN A 3 17.33 23.07 18.96
N THR A 4 18.06 22.08 18.48
CA THR A 4 17.98 21.67 17.10
C THR A 4 16.67 20.91 16.93
N THR A 5 15.65 21.63 16.50
CA THR A 5 14.48 21.05 15.87
C THR A 5 14.99 20.35 14.61
N GLU A 6 15.21 19.04 14.68
CA GLU A 6 15.29 18.23 13.49
C GLU A 6 13.94 18.34 12.79
N SER A 7 13.86 19.22 11.81
CA SER A 7 12.78 19.20 10.86
C SER A 7 12.91 17.87 10.13
N SER A 8 12.04 16.91 10.48
CA SER A 8 11.96 15.66 9.75
C SER A 8 11.56 16.00 8.32
N SER A 9 12.50 15.91 7.40
CA SER A 9 12.25 16.12 5.97
C SER A 9 11.53 14.91 5.38
N TYR A 10 10.35 14.59 5.91
CA TYR A 10 9.49 13.61 5.28
C TYR A 10 8.88 14.23 4.03
N THR A 11 9.00 13.53 2.91
CA THR A 11 8.35 13.89 1.66
C THR A 11 6.83 13.96 1.89
N SER A 12 6.19 14.98 1.32
CA SER A 12 4.72 15.05 1.33
C SER A 12 4.14 13.95 0.44
N PRO A 13 2.97 13.38 0.79
CA PRO A 13 2.31 12.40 -0.07
C PRO A 13 2.02 12.98 -1.47
N PRO A 14 2.11 12.14 -2.51
CA PRO A 14 1.72 12.58 -3.85
C PRO A 14 0.23 12.92 -3.90
N GLU A 15 -0.13 13.84 -4.79
CA GLU A 15 -1.51 14.31 -4.96
C GLU A 15 -2.22 13.55 -6.08
N ILE A 16 -3.55 13.65 -6.10
CA ILE A 16 -4.37 13.14 -7.21
C ILE A 16 -3.93 13.84 -8.51
N GLY A 17 -3.66 13.06 -9.55
CA GLY A 17 -3.15 13.54 -10.84
C GLY A 17 -1.64 13.41 -10.98
N ASP A 18 -0.90 13.23 -9.89
CA ASP A 18 0.53 12.98 -9.93
C ASP A 18 0.82 11.55 -10.38
N ASN A 19 2.00 11.34 -10.96
CA ASN A 19 2.51 10.00 -11.16
C ASN A 19 2.86 9.38 -9.82
N ALA A 20 2.39 8.16 -9.58
CA ALA A 20 2.79 7.41 -8.40
C ALA A 20 4.30 7.13 -8.45
N PRO A 21 5.06 7.39 -7.36
CA PRO A 21 6.47 7.05 -7.33
C PRO A 21 6.71 5.57 -7.64
N ASP A 22 7.66 5.27 -8.53
CA ASP A 22 8.02 3.91 -8.87
C ASP A 22 8.73 3.24 -7.69
N PHE A 23 8.70 1.93 -7.66
CA PHE A 23 9.41 1.14 -6.66
C PHE A 23 9.93 -0.16 -7.29
N ASN A 24 10.85 -0.81 -6.59
CA ASN A 24 11.35 -2.13 -6.94
C ASN A 24 11.45 -2.94 -5.64
N LEU A 25 10.47 -3.77 -5.37
CA LEU A 25 10.28 -4.45 -4.08
C LEU A 25 10.22 -5.97 -4.27
N ALA A 26 10.75 -6.72 -3.30
CA ALA A 26 10.68 -8.16 -3.30
C ALA A 26 9.28 -8.65 -2.93
N ASP A 27 8.77 -9.61 -3.68
CA ASP A 27 7.55 -10.35 -3.33
C ASP A 27 7.85 -11.52 -2.36
N ALA A 28 6.84 -12.30 -2.04
CA ALA A 28 6.97 -13.44 -1.12
C ALA A 28 7.85 -14.57 -1.65
N ASP A 29 8.12 -14.61 -2.95
CA ASP A 29 8.98 -15.58 -3.61
C ASP A 29 10.38 -15.02 -3.93
N LEU A 30 10.72 -13.88 -3.34
CA LEU A 30 11.98 -13.16 -3.52
C LEU A 30 12.20 -12.63 -4.95
N LYS A 31 11.14 -12.52 -5.73
CA LYS A 31 11.19 -11.90 -7.06
C LYS A 31 10.98 -10.40 -6.93
N MET A 32 11.76 -9.64 -7.66
CA MET A 32 11.63 -8.18 -7.66
C MET A 32 10.47 -7.74 -8.53
N GLN A 33 9.62 -6.89 -7.98
CA GLN A 33 8.43 -6.35 -8.62
C GLN A 33 8.56 -4.84 -8.71
N LYS A 34 8.50 -4.30 -9.91
CA LYS A 34 8.45 -2.85 -10.16
C LYS A 34 7.02 -2.40 -10.40
N LEU A 35 6.67 -1.22 -9.89
CA LEU A 35 5.35 -0.65 -10.19
C LEU A 35 5.15 -0.48 -11.69
N SER A 36 6.19 -0.06 -12.41
CA SER A 36 6.15 0.12 -13.86
C SER A 36 5.84 -1.16 -14.63
N ASP A 37 6.09 -2.35 -14.06
CA ASP A 37 5.76 -3.64 -14.70
C ASP A 37 4.25 -3.89 -14.75
N TYR A 38 3.47 -3.18 -13.95
CA TYR A 38 2.01 -3.32 -13.87
C TYR A 38 1.24 -2.26 -14.67
N LYS A 39 1.93 -1.37 -15.40
CA LYS A 39 1.25 -0.38 -16.25
C LYS A 39 0.38 -1.04 -17.31
N GLY A 40 -0.70 -0.39 -17.68
CA GLY A 40 -1.66 -0.87 -18.65
C GLY A 40 -2.98 -1.34 -18.05
N LYS A 41 -3.08 -1.36 -16.74
CA LYS A 41 -4.32 -1.64 -16.00
C LYS A 41 -4.41 -0.81 -14.73
N PRO A 42 -5.60 -0.61 -14.17
CA PRO A 42 -5.74 0.04 -12.86
C PRO A 42 -5.04 -0.76 -11.77
N ILE A 43 -4.46 -0.06 -10.81
CA ILE A 43 -3.73 -0.66 -9.68
C ILE A 43 -4.28 -0.11 -8.38
N VAL A 44 -4.52 -1.00 -7.42
CA VAL A 44 -4.80 -0.63 -6.02
C VAL A 44 -3.56 -0.92 -5.20
N LEU A 45 -2.88 0.12 -4.73
CA LEU A 45 -1.79 0.00 -3.79
C LEU A 45 -2.34 0.07 -2.37
N ALA A 46 -2.19 -0.99 -1.61
CA ALA A 46 -2.64 -1.08 -0.23
C ALA A 46 -1.43 -1.19 0.70
N PHE A 47 -0.99 -0.05 1.24
CA PHE A 47 0.05 0.00 2.27
C PHE A 47 -0.55 -0.31 3.63
N PHE A 48 0.08 -1.17 4.40
CA PHE A 48 -0.39 -1.54 5.73
C PHE A 48 0.75 -1.61 6.74
N PRO A 49 0.47 -1.34 8.04
CA PRO A 49 1.51 -1.21 9.06
C PRO A 49 2.31 -2.48 9.34
N ALA A 50 1.66 -3.61 9.51
CA ALA A 50 2.35 -4.85 9.92
C ALA A 50 1.55 -6.11 9.56
N ALA A 51 2.24 -7.07 8.95
CA ALA A 51 1.70 -8.40 8.67
C ALA A 51 1.23 -9.09 9.96
N GLU A 52 0.14 -9.85 9.86
CA GLU A 52 -0.48 -10.59 10.97
C GLU A 52 -1.08 -9.71 12.09
N SER A 53 -0.99 -8.39 12.03
CA SER A 53 -1.74 -7.54 12.98
C SER A 53 -3.25 -7.64 12.69
N PRO A 54 -4.12 -7.47 13.74
CA PRO A 54 -5.55 -7.77 13.57
C PRO A 54 -6.24 -6.98 12.46
N VAL A 55 -6.04 -5.67 12.39
CA VAL A 55 -6.71 -4.82 11.38
C VAL A 55 -6.09 -5.02 10.00
N CYS A 56 -4.78 -5.20 9.91
CA CYS A 56 -4.12 -5.48 8.63
C CYS A 56 -4.56 -6.84 8.07
N THR A 57 -4.71 -7.85 8.91
CA THR A 57 -5.23 -9.15 8.51
C THR A 57 -6.65 -9.03 7.97
N LYS A 58 -7.52 -8.28 8.67
CA LYS A 58 -8.90 -8.04 8.23
C LYS A 58 -8.94 -7.31 6.89
N GLU A 59 -8.13 -6.28 6.71
CA GLU A 59 -8.03 -5.53 5.46
C GLU A 59 -7.59 -6.43 4.29
N MET A 60 -6.50 -7.16 4.45
CA MET A 60 -5.98 -8.03 3.39
C MET A 60 -6.94 -9.17 3.05
N CYS A 61 -7.61 -9.74 4.04
CA CYS A 61 -8.63 -10.76 3.81
C CYS A 61 -9.86 -10.18 3.11
N THR A 62 -10.22 -8.93 3.37
CA THR A 62 -11.30 -8.24 2.65
C THR A 62 -10.95 -8.05 1.17
N PHE A 63 -9.73 -7.64 0.87
CA PHE A 63 -9.25 -7.57 -0.52
C PHE A 63 -9.23 -8.96 -1.18
N ARG A 64 -8.76 -9.98 -0.48
CA ARG A 64 -8.79 -11.37 -0.96
C ARG A 64 -10.20 -11.79 -1.37
N ASP A 65 -11.17 -11.58 -0.48
CA ASP A 65 -12.56 -11.99 -0.70
C ASP A 65 -13.26 -11.16 -1.79
N SER A 66 -12.80 -9.92 -2.00
CA SER A 66 -13.33 -9.01 -3.02
C SER A 66 -12.60 -9.12 -4.37
N LEU A 67 -11.59 -9.98 -4.49
CA LEU A 67 -10.70 -9.97 -5.65
C LEU A 67 -11.44 -10.24 -6.97
N GLU A 68 -12.41 -11.16 -6.98
CA GLU A 68 -13.19 -11.45 -8.18
C GLU A 68 -14.00 -10.24 -8.65
N GLU A 69 -14.55 -9.46 -7.72
CA GLU A 69 -15.23 -8.21 -8.03
C GLU A 69 -14.25 -7.17 -8.57
N LEU A 70 -13.06 -7.06 -7.94
CA LEU A 70 -12.01 -6.13 -8.37
C LEU A 70 -11.45 -6.48 -9.75
N LYS A 71 -11.38 -7.77 -10.09
CA LYS A 71 -11.03 -8.23 -11.44
C LYS A 71 -12.05 -7.78 -12.50
N GLY A 72 -13.30 -7.59 -12.12
CA GLY A 72 -14.33 -7.02 -12.99
C GLY A 72 -13.99 -5.60 -13.46
N TYR A 73 -13.16 -4.89 -12.73
CA TYR A 73 -12.59 -3.59 -13.12
C TYR A 73 -11.21 -3.71 -13.78
N ASP A 74 -10.73 -4.92 -14.03
CA ASP A 74 -9.37 -5.22 -14.51
C ASP A 74 -8.27 -4.69 -13.58
N ALA A 75 -8.55 -4.60 -12.29
CA ALA A 75 -7.66 -4.02 -11.32
C ALA A 75 -6.68 -5.05 -10.74
N GLN A 76 -5.41 -4.62 -10.58
CA GLN A 76 -4.39 -5.37 -9.84
C GLN A 76 -4.30 -4.80 -8.41
N VAL A 77 -4.36 -5.67 -7.41
CA VAL A 77 -4.10 -5.29 -6.01
C VAL A 77 -2.67 -5.64 -5.65
N LEU A 78 -1.96 -4.72 -5.04
CA LEU A 78 -0.62 -4.92 -4.46
C LEU A 78 -0.65 -4.50 -2.99
N GLY A 79 -0.39 -5.42 -2.08
CA GLY A 79 -0.18 -5.09 -0.67
C GLY A 79 1.28 -4.76 -0.41
N ILE A 80 1.56 -3.76 0.41
CA ILE A 80 2.92 -3.32 0.70
C ILE A 80 3.07 -3.05 2.19
N SER A 81 4.09 -3.64 2.80
CA SER A 81 4.47 -3.38 4.20
C SER A 81 5.99 -3.34 4.35
N VAL A 82 6.46 -2.94 5.52
CA VAL A 82 7.90 -2.96 5.84
C VAL A 82 8.36 -4.30 6.39
N ASP A 83 7.45 -5.26 6.55
CA ASP A 83 7.82 -6.62 6.96
C ASP A 83 8.74 -7.27 5.92
N GLY A 84 9.64 -8.13 6.37
CA GLY A 84 10.54 -8.86 5.49
C GLY A 84 9.77 -9.81 4.56
N PRO A 85 10.38 -10.20 3.42
CA PRO A 85 9.69 -11.07 2.44
C PRO A 85 9.34 -12.45 3.01
N PHE A 86 10.13 -12.98 3.92
CA PHE A 86 9.84 -14.28 4.56
C PHE A 86 8.61 -14.18 5.48
N ALA A 87 8.48 -13.11 6.26
CA ALA A 87 7.30 -12.86 7.09
C ALA A 87 6.06 -12.66 6.22
N ASN A 88 6.17 -11.90 5.14
CA ASN A 88 5.09 -11.69 4.19
C ASN A 88 4.67 -13.00 3.50
N LYS A 89 5.61 -13.92 3.27
CA LYS A 89 5.30 -15.24 2.72
C LYS A 89 4.41 -16.05 3.66
N ILE A 90 4.76 -16.08 4.94
CA ILE A 90 3.96 -16.76 5.96
C ILE A 90 2.57 -16.12 6.06
N PHE A 91 2.51 -14.79 6.06
CA PHE A 91 1.24 -14.06 6.06
C PHE A 91 0.37 -14.43 4.86
N THR A 92 0.96 -14.42 3.66
CA THR A 92 0.27 -14.79 2.42
C THR A 92 -0.28 -16.22 2.48
N GLU A 93 0.52 -17.17 2.94
CA GLU A 93 0.13 -18.58 3.03
C GLU A 93 -0.94 -18.81 4.10
N ASN A 94 -0.76 -18.27 5.31
CA ASN A 94 -1.68 -18.45 6.42
C ASN A 94 -3.06 -17.85 6.15
N ARG A 95 -3.11 -16.75 5.41
CA ARG A 95 -4.36 -16.04 5.10
C ARG A 95 -4.89 -16.32 3.70
N HIS A 96 -4.22 -17.19 2.94
CA HIS A 96 -4.59 -17.55 1.57
C HIS A 96 -4.77 -16.32 0.67
N LEU A 97 -3.85 -15.36 0.79
CA LEU A 97 -3.91 -14.15 0.00
C LEU A 97 -3.61 -14.47 -1.47
N ASN A 98 -4.42 -13.94 -2.37
CA ASN A 98 -4.40 -14.22 -3.80
C ASN A 98 -3.93 -13.03 -4.65
N PHE A 99 -3.18 -12.15 -4.03
CA PHE A 99 -2.50 -11.02 -4.66
C PHE A 99 -1.11 -10.83 -4.03
N PRO A 100 -0.17 -10.19 -4.73
CA PRO A 100 1.18 -10.02 -4.21
C PRO A 100 1.24 -9.15 -2.95
N ILE A 101 2.07 -9.55 -1.99
CA ILE A 101 2.49 -8.74 -0.86
C ILE A 101 3.97 -8.41 -1.06
N LEU A 102 4.28 -7.13 -1.15
CA LEU A 102 5.62 -6.63 -1.42
C LEU A 102 6.28 -6.10 -0.15
N SER A 103 7.60 -6.27 -0.06
CA SER A 103 8.36 -5.91 1.12
C SER A 103 9.16 -4.62 0.90
N ASP A 104 8.80 -3.59 1.63
CA ASP A 104 9.53 -2.33 1.72
C ASP A 104 10.45 -2.33 2.97
N TYR A 105 11.26 -3.39 3.13
CA TYR A 105 12.05 -3.61 4.34
C TYR A 105 13.09 -2.51 4.61
N ASN A 106 13.54 -1.79 3.60
CA ASN A 106 14.42 -0.64 3.76
C ASN A 106 13.69 0.69 3.97
N ARG A 107 12.36 0.68 3.89
CA ARG A 107 11.47 1.83 4.12
C ARG A 107 11.59 2.97 3.11
N GLU A 108 12.26 2.73 2.01
CA GLU A 108 12.48 3.74 0.97
C GLU A 108 11.17 4.14 0.28
N THR A 109 10.31 3.17 -0.03
CA THR A 109 9.04 3.42 -0.71
C THR A 109 8.07 4.21 0.16
N ILE A 110 7.90 3.86 1.43
CA ILE A 110 7.02 4.62 2.32
C ILE A 110 7.52 6.05 2.55
N MET A 111 8.82 6.27 2.50
CA MET A 111 9.40 7.61 2.54
C MET A 111 9.06 8.40 1.28
N ASN A 112 9.20 7.79 0.11
CA ASN A 112 8.88 8.42 -1.19
C ASN A 112 7.39 8.74 -1.33
N TYR A 113 6.54 7.93 -0.72
CA TYR A 113 5.08 8.17 -0.69
C TYR A 113 4.63 9.08 0.46
N GLY A 114 5.55 9.53 1.31
CA GLY A 114 5.23 10.43 2.42
C GLY A 114 4.30 9.83 3.47
N ILE A 115 4.34 8.51 3.66
CA ILE A 115 3.44 7.75 4.54
C ILE A 115 4.16 6.99 5.64
N VAL A 116 5.26 7.53 6.14
CA VAL A 116 5.94 6.94 7.30
C VAL A 116 5.14 7.20 8.56
N MET A 117 4.83 6.13 9.29
CA MET A 117 4.30 6.18 10.65
C MET A 117 5.45 5.93 11.61
N PRO A 118 6.01 6.96 12.25
CA PRO A 118 7.05 6.74 13.25
C PRO A 118 6.43 6.10 14.48
N ASN A 119 7.11 5.09 15.02
CA ASN A 119 6.71 4.42 16.26
C ASN A 119 5.33 3.78 16.19
N LEU A 120 5.24 2.62 15.58
CA LEU A 120 3.97 1.88 15.50
C LEU A 120 3.42 1.55 16.90
N GLY A 121 2.33 2.22 17.30
CA GLY A 121 1.75 2.08 18.64
C GLY A 121 2.79 2.41 19.74
N PRO A 122 2.98 1.52 20.73
CA PRO A 122 3.97 1.73 21.78
C PRO A 122 5.40 1.34 21.38
N LEU A 123 5.62 0.92 20.13
CA LEU A 123 6.89 0.36 19.68
C LEU A 123 7.83 1.46 19.19
N GLN A 124 8.60 2.03 20.10
CA GLN A 124 9.53 3.10 19.80
C GLN A 124 10.58 2.64 18.77
N GLY A 125 10.76 3.42 17.73
CA GLY A 125 11.71 3.14 16.65
C GLY A 125 11.18 2.19 15.57
N TYR A 126 10.00 1.63 15.75
CA TYR A 126 9.36 0.80 14.71
C TYR A 126 8.63 1.72 13.72
N ASN A 127 9.32 2.12 12.66
CA ASN A 127 8.75 2.95 11.61
C ASN A 127 8.04 2.06 10.59
N ALA A 128 6.73 2.21 10.50
CA ALA A 128 5.88 1.42 9.62
C ALA A 128 5.21 2.29 8.55
N ALA A 129 4.52 1.66 7.62
CA ALA A 129 3.66 2.39 6.70
C ALA A 129 2.39 2.85 7.41
N LYS A 130 1.97 4.10 7.18
CA LYS A 130 0.58 4.49 7.46
C LYS A 130 -0.32 3.64 6.58
N ARG A 131 -1.44 3.17 7.12
CA ARG A 131 -2.43 2.48 6.32
C ARG A 131 -2.93 3.45 5.23
N SER A 132 -2.72 3.10 3.99
CA SER A 132 -2.96 4.00 2.86
C SER A 132 -3.43 3.22 1.64
N ILE A 133 -4.32 3.85 0.88
CA ILE A 133 -4.78 3.33 -0.41
C ILE A 133 -4.47 4.37 -1.48
N PHE A 134 -3.86 3.91 -2.57
CA PHE A 134 -3.71 4.70 -3.79
C PHE A 134 -4.29 3.89 -4.95
N VAL A 135 -5.25 4.46 -5.65
CA VAL A 135 -5.79 3.87 -6.88
C VAL A 135 -5.17 4.59 -8.06
N LEU A 136 -4.52 3.82 -8.92
CA LEU A 136 -3.79 4.33 -10.08
C LEU A 136 -4.54 3.95 -11.37
N ASP A 137 -4.49 4.85 -12.35
CA ASP A 137 -4.98 4.55 -13.69
C ASP A 137 -3.97 3.73 -14.52
N ASN A 138 -4.32 3.44 -15.76
CA ASN A 138 -3.48 2.64 -16.67
C ASN A 138 -2.11 3.26 -16.93
N ALA A 139 -1.99 4.58 -16.78
CA ALA A 139 -0.75 5.33 -16.99
C ALA A 139 0.07 5.48 -15.69
N GLY A 140 -0.43 4.98 -14.55
CA GLY A 140 0.23 5.09 -13.26
C GLY A 140 -0.01 6.40 -12.54
N LYS A 141 -1.03 7.16 -12.94
CA LYS A 141 -1.43 8.39 -12.26
C LYS A 141 -2.41 8.09 -11.13
N ILE A 142 -2.24 8.80 -10.01
CA ILE A 142 -3.11 8.66 -8.84
C ILE A 142 -4.47 9.28 -9.13
N ARG A 143 -5.54 8.50 -8.96
CA ARG A 143 -6.93 8.93 -9.15
C ARG A 143 -7.74 8.93 -7.87
N TYR A 144 -7.28 8.22 -6.86
CA TYR A 144 -7.86 8.18 -5.52
C TYR A 144 -6.75 7.98 -4.52
N LYS A 145 -6.82 8.66 -3.38
CA LYS A 145 -5.94 8.38 -2.26
C LYS A 145 -6.68 8.49 -0.94
N TRP A 146 -6.28 7.66 -0.01
CA TRP A 146 -6.71 7.69 1.38
C TRP A 146 -5.54 7.33 2.26
N ILE A 147 -5.27 8.13 3.27
CA ILE A 147 -4.16 7.95 4.21
C ILE A 147 -4.69 8.12 5.62
N SER A 148 -4.44 7.16 6.50
CA SER A 148 -4.86 7.23 7.89
C SER A 148 -3.67 7.31 8.83
N ASP A 149 -3.72 8.25 9.77
CA ASP A 149 -2.78 8.32 10.89
C ASP A 149 -3.11 7.31 11.99
N ASN A 150 -4.31 6.73 11.95
CA ASN A 150 -4.75 5.73 12.91
C ASN A 150 -4.64 4.33 12.30
N PRO A 151 -3.72 3.47 12.80
CA PRO A 151 -3.51 2.14 12.25
C PRO A 151 -4.69 1.18 12.49
N LEU A 152 -5.66 1.55 13.31
CA LEU A 152 -6.83 0.72 13.64
C LEU A 152 -8.02 0.96 12.71
N VAL A 153 -7.93 1.93 11.81
CA VAL A 153 -9.01 2.28 10.87
C VAL A 153 -8.79 1.57 9.54
N GLU A 154 -9.81 0.84 9.08
CA GLU A 154 -9.83 0.24 7.73
C GLU A 154 -10.20 1.28 6.68
N PRO A 155 -9.78 1.08 5.41
CA PRO A 155 -10.24 1.94 4.31
C PRO A 155 -11.72 1.72 4.02
N ASN A 156 -12.30 2.68 3.30
CA ASN A 156 -13.66 2.52 2.76
C ASN A 156 -13.58 1.76 1.42
N TYR A 157 -13.93 0.50 1.42
CA TYR A 157 -13.83 -0.37 0.25
C TYR A 157 -14.77 0.04 -0.88
N GLU A 158 -15.93 0.62 -0.56
CA GLU A 158 -16.87 1.12 -1.58
C GLU A 158 -16.29 2.32 -2.34
N GLU A 159 -15.60 3.21 -1.65
CA GLU A 159 -14.91 4.33 -2.32
C GLU A 159 -13.83 3.85 -3.28
N ILE A 160 -13.11 2.77 -2.93
CA ILE A 160 -12.10 2.16 -3.80
C ILE A 160 -12.78 1.60 -5.06
N LYS A 161 -13.88 0.87 -4.89
CA LYS A 161 -14.66 0.33 -6.01
C LYS A 161 -15.23 1.43 -6.90
N ASN A 162 -15.73 2.50 -6.31
CA ASN A 162 -16.24 3.66 -7.06
C ASN A 162 -15.13 4.32 -7.87
N ALA A 163 -13.94 4.48 -7.30
CA ALA A 163 -12.79 5.02 -8.02
C ALA A 163 -12.41 4.16 -9.23
N LEU A 164 -12.41 2.83 -9.07
CA LEU A 164 -12.15 1.89 -10.16
C LEU A 164 -13.25 1.93 -11.23
N ALA A 165 -14.50 2.06 -10.82
CA ALA A 165 -15.62 2.17 -11.75
C ALA A 165 -15.52 3.43 -12.61
N GLU A 166 -15.12 4.56 -12.04
CA GLU A 166 -14.89 5.81 -12.77
C GLU A 166 -13.78 5.66 -13.82
N LEU A 167 -12.71 4.92 -13.50
CA LEU A 167 -11.63 4.65 -14.47
C LEU A 167 -12.10 3.82 -15.65
N LYS A 168 -13.01 2.87 -15.41
CA LYS A 168 -13.57 2.02 -16.47
C LYS A 168 -14.46 2.81 -17.43
N THR A 169 -15.17 3.83 -16.94
CA THR A 169 -16.04 4.68 -17.78
C THR A 169 -15.28 5.79 -18.48
N SER A 170 -14.05 6.13 -18.04
CA SER A 170 -13.23 7.20 -18.59
C SER A 170 -12.30 6.74 -19.72
N ALA A 171 -12.31 5.45 -20.01
CA ALA A 171 -11.44 4.88 -21.05
C ALA A 171 -12.05 5.04 -22.46
#